data_2cf0ba0eb01e7d06a945a92a6f9f717d
#
_entry.id   2cf0ba0eb01e7d06a945a92a6f9f717d
#
_cell.length_a   1.000
_cell.length_b   1.000
_cell.length_c   1.000
_cell.angle_alpha   90.00
_cell.angle_beta   90.00
_cell.angle_gamma   90.00
#
_symmetry.space_group_name_H-M   'P 1'
#
loop_
_entity.id
_entity.type
_entity.pdbx_description
1 polymer ?
#
loop_
_entity_poly.entity_id
_entity_poly.type
_entity_poly.pdbx_seq_one_letter_code
_entity_poly.pdbx_strand_id
1 'polypeptide(L)'
;MKSTDAVSAGRVLEFPGKTGELGRVRSLLRDFLAGVVDDESIEQIVLAVDEACTNIIRHALEGDAKPVRLTCNLKGERLKIVLRDYGTPCDPARIKGRSIAEIRPGGLGVHIIQRVFDHVEYAPQPDGTRLTLEKAL
;
A
#
# COMPACT_ATOMS: atom_id res chain seq x y z
N MET A 1 6.91 11.01 28.32
CA MET A 1 6.89 10.84 27.88
C MET A 1 6.69 10.73 27.07
N LYS A 2 6.53 10.74 26.91
CA LYS A 2 6.48 10.41 26.25
C LYS A 2 6.73 10.07 25.26
N SER A 3 7.21 10.53 25.62
CA SER A 3 8.19 10.15 24.62
C SER A 3 7.56 9.39 23.47
N THR A 4 6.74 8.45 23.79
CA THR A 4 6.05 7.65 22.80
C THR A 4 5.13 8.48 21.93
N ASP A 5 4.59 9.53 22.46
CA ASP A 5 3.71 10.40 21.69
C ASP A 5 4.46 11.07 20.57
N ALA A 6 5.71 11.44 20.81
CA ALA A 6 6.51 12.13 19.81
C ALA A 6 6.85 11.24 18.61
N VAL A 7 6.81 9.90 18.77
CA VAL A 7 7.15 8.97 17.69
C VAL A 7 5.95 8.46 16.93
N SER A 8 4.77 9.02 17.21
CA SER A 8 3.56 8.66 16.47
C SER A 8 3.27 9.76 15.47
N ALA A 9 3.22 9.41 14.20
CA ALA A 9 2.97 10.37 13.12
C ALA A 9 2.13 9.71 12.05
N GLY A 10 1.34 10.50 11.34
CA GLY A 10 0.48 9.97 10.30
C GLY A 10 0.17 10.95 9.19
N ARG A 11 -0.23 10.41 8.05
CA ARG A 11 -0.70 11.16 6.87
C ARG A 11 -1.89 10.43 6.27
N VAL A 12 -2.76 11.19 5.62
CA VAL A 12 -3.90 10.66 4.88
C VAL A 12 -3.91 11.31 3.51
N LEU A 13 -4.14 10.51 2.47
CA LEU A 13 -4.32 11.00 1.11
C LEU A 13 -5.48 10.27 0.48
N GLU A 14 -6.44 11.03 -0.05
CA GLU A 14 -7.50 10.44 -0.84
C GLU A 14 -7.32 10.91 -2.27
N PHE A 15 -7.37 9.99 -3.22
CA PHE A 15 -7.08 10.30 -4.62
C PHE A 15 -7.98 9.47 -5.55
N PRO A 16 -8.28 10.02 -6.74
CA PRO A 16 -9.01 9.23 -7.74
C PRO A 16 -8.19 8.02 -8.16
N GLY A 17 -8.86 6.88 -8.34
CA GLY A 17 -8.18 5.63 -8.71
C GLY A 17 -7.71 5.61 -10.15
N LYS A 18 -6.77 6.47 -10.49
CA LYS A 18 -6.16 6.59 -11.80
C LYS A 18 -4.65 6.56 -11.67
N THR A 19 -3.98 5.91 -12.59
CA THR A 19 -2.50 5.78 -12.54
C THR A 19 -1.80 7.13 -12.56
N GLY A 20 -2.41 8.13 -13.21
CA GLY A 20 -1.84 9.47 -13.24
C GLY A 20 -1.77 10.17 -11.89
N GLU A 21 -2.49 9.64 -10.88
CA GLU A 21 -2.48 10.20 -9.53
C GLU A 21 -1.40 9.61 -8.63
N LEU A 22 -0.73 8.56 -9.08
CA LEU A 22 0.22 7.84 -8.23
C LEU A 22 1.47 8.66 -7.90
N GLY A 23 1.78 9.68 -8.68
CA GLY A 23 2.84 10.62 -8.33
C GLY A 23 2.63 11.28 -6.98
N ARG A 24 1.37 11.57 -6.63
CA ARG A 24 1.02 12.15 -5.33
C ARG A 24 1.31 11.18 -4.19
N VAL A 25 1.01 9.91 -4.42
CA VAL A 25 1.29 8.85 -3.43
C VAL A 25 2.80 8.73 -3.20
N ARG A 26 3.57 8.69 -4.28
CA ARG A 26 5.03 8.58 -4.19
C ARG A 26 5.63 9.78 -3.45
N SER A 27 5.18 10.98 -3.78
CA SER A 27 5.67 12.19 -3.11
C SER A 27 5.36 12.18 -1.63
N LEU A 28 4.13 11.79 -1.26
CA LEU A 28 3.74 11.72 0.15
C LEU A 28 4.63 10.76 0.92
N LEU A 29 4.88 9.59 0.36
CA LEU A 29 5.69 8.57 1.03
C LEU A 29 7.14 9.02 1.18
N ARG A 30 7.71 9.64 0.14
CA ARG A 30 9.08 10.14 0.23
C ARG A 30 9.20 11.23 1.30
N ASP A 31 8.24 12.14 1.35
CA ASP A 31 8.22 13.18 2.38
C ASP A 31 8.05 12.59 3.78
N PHE A 32 7.12 11.66 3.91
CA PHE A 32 6.79 11.07 5.21
C PHE A 32 7.97 10.28 5.78
N LEU A 33 8.71 9.61 4.92
CA LEU A 33 9.80 8.71 5.35
C LEU A 33 11.18 9.36 5.31
N ALA A 34 11.29 10.59 4.79
CA ALA A 34 12.56 11.31 4.77
C ALA A 34 13.11 11.46 6.18
N GLY A 35 14.37 11.05 6.39
CA GLY A 35 14.99 11.11 7.70
C GLY A 35 14.58 9.99 8.65
N VAL A 36 13.63 9.14 8.25
CA VAL A 36 13.17 8.01 9.07
C VAL A 36 13.96 6.76 8.74
N VAL A 37 14.13 6.48 7.44
CA VAL A 37 14.93 5.37 6.96
C VAL A 37 15.83 5.89 5.82
N ASP A 38 16.74 5.03 5.35
CA ASP A 38 17.63 5.42 4.26
C ASP A 38 16.88 5.51 2.92
N ASP A 39 17.51 6.17 1.96
CA ASP A 39 16.88 6.42 0.67
C ASP A 39 16.54 5.14 -0.08
N GLU A 40 17.39 4.13 0.01
CA GLU A 40 17.13 2.84 -0.64
C GLU A 40 15.87 2.18 -0.06
N SER A 41 15.74 2.19 1.26
CA SER A 41 14.54 1.64 1.91
C SER A 41 13.30 2.41 1.53
N ILE A 42 13.40 3.75 1.44
CA ILE A 42 12.26 4.57 1.01
C ILE A 42 11.82 4.14 -0.39
N GLU A 43 12.77 4.00 -1.33
CA GLU A 43 12.40 3.66 -2.70
C GLU A 43 11.81 2.25 -2.82
N GLN A 44 12.24 1.31 -1.98
CA GLN A 44 11.63 -0.01 -1.94
C GLN A 44 10.18 0.05 -1.47
N ILE A 45 9.93 0.85 -0.42
CA ILE A 45 8.57 1.04 0.09
C ILE A 45 7.70 1.73 -0.96
N VAL A 46 8.23 2.77 -1.59
CA VAL A 46 7.52 3.49 -2.64
C VAL A 46 7.15 2.55 -3.79
N LEU A 47 8.09 1.72 -4.23
CA LEU A 47 7.84 0.77 -5.31
C LEU A 47 6.74 -0.22 -4.93
N ALA A 48 6.79 -0.77 -3.72
CA ALA A 48 5.81 -1.74 -3.26
C ALA A 48 4.41 -1.13 -3.17
N VAL A 49 4.30 0.09 -2.65
CA VAL A 49 3.00 0.78 -2.55
C VAL A 49 2.48 1.15 -3.94
N ASP A 50 3.37 1.57 -4.83
CA ASP A 50 3.01 1.89 -6.22
C ASP A 50 2.39 0.67 -6.90
N GLU A 51 2.99 -0.51 -6.71
CA GLU A 51 2.46 -1.75 -7.26
C GLU A 51 1.11 -2.12 -6.63
N ALA A 52 0.97 -1.91 -5.31
CA ALA A 52 -0.30 -2.16 -4.64
C ALA A 52 -1.41 -1.26 -5.20
N CYS A 53 -1.12 0.02 -5.41
CA CYS A 53 -2.08 0.95 -5.98
C CYS A 53 -2.42 0.59 -7.43
N THR A 54 -1.41 0.22 -8.22
CA THR A 54 -1.63 -0.20 -9.61
C THR A 54 -2.53 -1.42 -9.68
N ASN A 55 -2.33 -2.38 -8.77
CA ASN A 55 -3.17 -3.57 -8.70
C ASN A 55 -4.62 -3.21 -8.36
N ILE A 56 -4.81 -2.28 -7.42
CA ILE A 56 -6.15 -1.82 -7.06
C ILE A 56 -6.83 -1.19 -8.28
N ILE A 57 -6.14 -0.28 -8.95
CA ILE A 57 -6.70 0.44 -10.10
C ILE A 57 -7.04 -0.54 -11.22
N ARG A 58 -6.15 -1.48 -11.50
CA ARG A 58 -6.31 -2.41 -12.61
C ARG A 58 -7.36 -3.49 -12.34
N HIS A 59 -7.36 -4.04 -11.12
CA HIS A 59 -8.15 -5.25 -10.84
C HIS A 59 -9.40 -5.00 -10.01
N ALA A 60 -9.36 -4.06 -9.06
CA ALA A 60 -10.52 -3.78 -8.23
C ALA A 60 -11.43 -2.74 -8.86
N LEU A 61 -10.85 -1.69 -9.44
CA LEU A 61 -11.63 -0.59 -10.00
C LEU A 61 -11.97 -0.80 -11.46
N GLU A 62 -11.16 -1.55 -12.19
CA GLU A 62 -11.41 -1.91 -13.60
C GLU A 62 -11.75 -0.72 -14.48
N GLY A 63 -11.02 0.38 -14.32
CA GLY A 63 -11.22 1.59 -15.11
C GLY A 63 -12.24 2.57 -14.55
N ASP A 64 -12.92 2.19 -13.48
CA ASP A 64 -13.83 3.10 -12.77
C ASP A 64 -13.01 3.87 -11.73
N ALA A 65 -12.91 5.18 -11.88
CA ALA A 65 -12.01 6.01 -11.10
C ALA A 65 -12.55 6.34 -9.70
N LYS A 66 -13.04 5.32 -8.99
CA LYS A 66 -13.51 5.51 -7.62
C LYS A 66 -12.34 5.91 -6.72
N PRO A 67 -12.61 6.63 -5.63
CA PRO A 67 -11.54 7.10 -4.76
C PRO A 67 -10.80 5.96 -4.05
N VAL A 68 -9.52 6.17 -3.84
CA VAL A 68 -8.67 5.31 -3.02
C VAL A 68 -8.17 6.17 -1.86
N ARG A 69 -8.23 5.62 -0.67
CA ARG A 69 -7.75 6.32 0.53
C ARG A 69 -6.51 5.61 1.05
N LEU A 70 -5.44 6.36 1.13
CA LEU A 70 -4.19 5.89 1.71
C LEU A 70 -4.00 6.55 3.07
N THR A 71 -3.73 5.74 4.09
CA THR A 71 -3.26 6.24 5.38
C THR A 71 -1.90 5.63 5.65
N CYS A 72 -0.97 6.45 6.15
CA CYS A 72 0.30 5.92 6.62
C CYS A 72 0.53 6.43 8.04
N ASN A 73 0.97 5.53 8.88
CA ASN A 73 1.24 5.81 10.28
C ASN A 73 2.57 5.24 10.67
N LEU A 74 3.28 5.99 11.49
CA LEU A 74 4.55 5.58 12.05
C LEU A 74 4.42 5.63 13.56
N LYS A 75 4.59 4.49 14.21
CA LYS A 75 4.55 4.40 15.65
C LYS A 75 5.80 3.67 16.11
N GLY A 76 6.71 4.40 16.78
CA GLY A 76 8.00 3.87 17.08
C GLY A 76 8.74 3.56 15.78
N GLU A 77 9.21 2.34 15.65
CA GLU A 77 9.89 1.88 14.45
C GLU A 77 8.98 0.99 13.58
N ARG A 78 7.67 1.15 13.72
CA ARG A 78 6.73 0.35 12.93
C ARG A 78 5.92 1.25 12.01
N LEU A 79 6.04 0.96 10.73
CA LEU A 79 5.30 1.64 9.66
C LEU A 79 4.06 0.83 9.33
N LYS A 80 2.91 1.50 9.24
CA LYS A 80 1.66 0.89 8.82
C LYS A 80 1.05 1.73 7.72
N ILE A 81 0.79 1.11 6.58
CA ILE A 81 0.12 1.74 5.45
C ILE A 81 -1.16 0.97 5.18
N VAL A 82 -2.26 1.70 5.04
CA VAL A 82 -3.56 1.12 4.69
C VAL A 82 -4.05 1.75 3.41
N LEU A 83 -4.44 0.91 2.46
CA LEU A 83 -5.07 1.33 1.21
C LEU A 83 -6.50 0.82 1.23
N ARG A 84 -7.46 1.73 1.20
CA ARG A 84 -8.87 1.41 1.17
C ARG A 84 -9.43 1.78 -0.18
N ASP A 85 -9.94 0.80 -0.90
CA ASP A 85 -10.62 1.04 -2.16
C ASP A 85 -12.10 0.66 -2.05
N TYR A 86 -12.87 1.10 -3.04
CA TYR A 86 -14.31 0.87 -3.11
C TYR A 86 -14.69 0.17 -4.41
N GLY A 87 -13.77 -0.68 -4.90
CA GLY A 87 -13.99 -1.48 -6.09
C GLY A 87 -14.56 -2.85 -5.74
N THR A 88 -14.32 -3.81 -6.61
CA THR A 88 -14.74 -5.19 -6.39
C THR A 88 -13.94 -5.78 -5.23
N PRO A 89 -14.62 -6.35 -4.21
CA PRO A 89 -13.90 -6.95 -3.09
C PRO A 89 -12.96 -8.06 -3.56
N CYS A 90 -11.77 -8.11 -2.96
CA CYS A 90 -10.78 -9.13 -3.30
C CYS A 90 -11.15 -10.48 -2.70
N ASP A 91 -10.53 -11.53 -3.25
CA ASP A 91 -10.59 -12.88 -2.68
C ASP A 91 -9.18 -13.20 -2.17
N PRO A 92 -8.95 -13.14 -0.84
CA PRO A 92 -7.62 -13.38 -0.29
C PRO A 92 -7.06 -14.76 -0.63
N ALA A 93 -7.94 -15.76 -0.76
CA ALA A 93 -7.50 -17.11 -1.08
C ALA A 93 -6.89 -17.16 -2.49
N ARG A 94 -7.45 -16.42 -3.44
CA ARG A 94 -6.92 -16.38 -4.80
C ARG A 94 -5.56 -15.69 -4.84
N ILE A 95 -5.38 -14.64 -4.03
CA ILE A 95 -4.11 -13.93 -3.98
C ILE A 95 -3.03 -14.83 -3.37
N LYS A 96 -3.34 -15.49 -2.24
CA LYS A 96 -2.40 -16.36 -1.55
C LYS A 96 -2.06 -17.62 -2.36
N GLY A 97 -3.02 -18.13 -3.12
CA GLY A 97 -2.82 -19.33 -3.89
C GLY A 97 -2.08 -19.13 -5.20
N ARG A 98 -1.73 -17.90 -5.54
CA ARG A 98 -1.10 -17.60 -6.81
C ARG A 98 0.36 -18.04 -6.80
N SER A 99 0.72 -18.91 -7.71
CA SER A 99 2.11 -19.37 -7.86
C SER A 99 2.87 -18.41 -8.78
N ILE A 100 4.20 -18.50 -8.75
CA ILE A 100 5.04 -17.70 -9.63
C ILE A 100 4.73 -18.00 -11.09
N ALA A 101 4.41 -19.25 -11.42
CA ALA A 101 4.10 -19.63 -12.78
C ALA A 101 2.84 -18.97 -13.33
N GLU A 102 1.95 -18.51 -12.45
CA GLU A 102 0.72 -17.85 -12.84
C GLU A 102 0.87 -16.34 -12.92
N ILE A 103 2.04 -15.83 -12.57
CA ILE A 103 2.26 -14.39 -12.58
C ILE A 103 2.36 -13.89 -14.01
N ARG A 104 1.59 -12.85 -14.29
CA ARG A 104 1.57 -12.17 -15.57
C ARG A 104 2.16 -10.79 -15.41
N PRO A 105 2.40 -10.04 -16.47
CA PRO A 105 2.82 -8.65 -16.35
C PRO A 105 1.91 -7.91 -15.36
N GLY A 106 2.51 -7.31 -14.35
CA GLY A 106 1.79 -6.65 -13.27
C GLY A 106 1.53 -7.54 -12.06
N GLY A 107 1.60 -8.88 -12.23
CA GLY A 107 1.38 -9.81 -11.11
C GLY A 107 2.59 -9.93 -10.19
N LEU A 108 3.77 -9.59 -10.68
CA LEU A 108 5.00 -9.59 -9.88
C LEU A 108 4.93 -8.65 -8.70
N GLY A 109 4.07 -7.61 -8.79
CA GLY A 109 3.91 -6.64 -7.73
C GLY A 109 3.47 -7.26 -6.41
N VAL A 110 2.70 -8.36 -6.45
CA VAL A 110 2.28 -9.05 -5.23
C VAL A 110 3.50 -9.59 -4.49
N HIS A 111 4.47 -10.14 -5.20
CA HIS A 111 5.69 -10.66 -4.57
C HIS A 111 6.58 -9.54 -4.04
N ILE A 112 6.66 -8.43 -4.75
CA ILE A 112 7.41 -7.26 -4.29
C ILE A 112 6.82 -6.75 -2.98
N ILE A 113 5.50 -6.63 -2.93
CA ILE A 113 4.79 -6.18 -1.73
C ILE A 113 5.11 -7.09 -0.55
N GLN A 114 5.01 -8.40 -0.74
CA GLN A 114 5.26 -9.38 0.32
C GLN A 114 6.71 -9.43 0.74
N ARG A 115 7.64 -9.05 -0.14
CA ARG A 115 9.05 -9.00 0.19
C ARG A 115 9.40 -7.76 1.02
N VAL A 116 8.77 -6.64 0.71
CA VAL A 116 9.07 -5.36 1.36
C VAL A 116 8.41 -5.27 2.74
N PHE A 117 7.17 -5.74 2.86
CA PHE A 117 6.41 -5.62 4.10
C PHE A 117 6.40 -6.92 4.88
N ASP A 118 6.53 -6.81 6.21
CA ASP A 118 6.51 -7.96 7.11
C ASP A 118 5.13 -8.57 7.23
N HIS A 119 4.10 -7.74 7.11
CA HIS A 119 2.72 -8.15 7.24
C HIS A 119 1.92 -7.54 6.10
N VAL A 120 1.18 -8.39 5.38
CA VAL A 120 0.32 -7.97 4.28
C VAL A 120 -1.02 -8.65 4.48
N GLU A 121 -2.08 -7.86 4.63
CA GLU A 121 -3.42 -8.39 4.86
C GLU A 121 -4.42 -7.76 3.90
N TYR A 122 -5.09 -8.59 3.13
CA TYR A 122 -6.20 -8.19 2.27
C TYR A 122 -7.50 -8.53 2.99
N ALA A 123 -8.24 -7.50 3.41
CA ALA A 123 -9.50 -7.67 4.13
C ALA A 123 -10.66 -7.21 3.24
N PRO A 124 -11.41 -8.16 2.63
CA PRO A 124 -12.56 -7.76 1.82
C PRO A 124 -13.62 -7.08 2.67
N GLN A 125 -14.21 -6.06 2.10
CA GLN A 125 -15.29 -5.30 2.70
C GLN A 125 -16.53 -5.47 1.83
N PRO A 126 -17.74 -5.18 2.32
CA PRO A 126 -18.92 -5.26 1.47
C PRO A 126 -18.82 -4.39 0.22
N ASP A 127 -18.06 -3.31 0.28
CA ASP A 127 -17.97 -2.31 -0.79
C ASP A 127 -16.53 -2.08 -1.28
N GLY A 128 -15.67 -3.07 -1.12
CA GLY A 128 -14.29 -2.93 -1.60
C GLY A 128 -13.31 -3.78 -0.81
N THR A 129 -12.09 -3.26 -0.64
CA THR A 129 -11.04 -3.97 0.07
C THR A 129 -10.23 -3.00 0.91
N ARG A 130 -9.78 -3.49 2.07
CA ARG A 130 -8.80 -2.79 2.90
C ARG A 130 -7.51 -3.61 2.88
N LEU A 131 -6.48 -3.04 2.30
CA LEU A 131 -5.15 -3.65 2.27
C LEU A 131 -4.31 -3.01 3.36
N THR A 132 -3.81 -3.82 4.28
CA THR A 132 -2.93 -3.36 5.36
C THR A 132 -1.53 -3.86 5.11
N LEU A 133 -0.57 -2.95 5.16
CA LEU A 133 0.84 -3.22 4.93
C LEU A 133 1.62 -2.73 6.15
N GLU A 134 2.41 -3.61 6.78
CA GLU A 134 3.19 -3.22 7.94
C GLU A 134 4.64 -3.63 7.78
N LYS A 135 5.53 -2.82 8.32
CA LYS A 135 6.96 -3.05 8.23
C LYS A 135 7.65 -2.55 9.50
N ALA A 136 8.51 -3.39 10.05
CA ALA A 136 9.44 -2.96 11.10
C ALA A 136 10.61 -2.24 10.43
N LEU A 137 10.92 -1.06 10.89
CA LEU A 137 11.97 -0.22 10.29
C LEU A 137 13.32 -0.39 10.97
#